data_fd6f1c01c9ca4741afe62cb9a14e28a5
#
_entry.id   fd6f1c01c9ca4741afe62cb9a14e28a5
#
_cell.length_a   1.000
_cell.length_b   1.000
_cell.length_c   1.000
_cell.angle_alpha   90.00
_cell.angle_beta   90.00
_cell.angle_gamma   90.00
#
_symmetry.space_group_name_H-M   'P 1'
#
loop_
_entity.id
_entity.type
_entity.pdbx_description
1 polymer ?
#
loop_
_entity_poly.entity_id
_entity_poly.type
_entity_poly.pdbx_seq_one_letter_code
_entity_poly.pdbx_strand_id
1 'polypeptide(L)'
;MPPDALRPRTPPGFSARSESFEGRLLQERLRLFGGIGFLIAAVFYAVARMLVWLGREHPATLAGHLAFLAILLLLGGTWLYCRGDPRPEGRLRALDALLMMMMGVLVLVVPSGSLPEPDLRGMVMLLHVNLILYMRSIFIPSSARRTLLVSVATALPLAVYALSIETVRLSVWKVVWLLAGTTIATAGSAVIYGLRREVRHARQLGQYTLEEKLGEGGMGIVYRARHAMLRRPTAIKLLKPERISEAGLRRFEREVQLTASLSHPNTVTVFDYGRTPDGTFYYAMEYLEGLVLDQLVGADGPQPPGRAVHILRQVLGALHEAHGVGLVHRDIKPGNIILCERGGVSDVVKVVDFGLVKDLEADPGTTHDDAIVGTPLYLAPEAIRSPVADARADLYSVGAVAYFLLTGQHVFLGRTVIEICGHHLHTAPTPPSERLGRPLPAALEAWVLACLEKDPARRPASAAEAAARLERCGLSGEWTPAEARDWWVEKGRSLAAPRPGDAKPSDLTLSRPVVERAG
;
A
#
# COMPACT_ATOMS: atom_id res chain seq x y z
N MET A 1 -37.38 23.80 20.92
CA MET A 1 -36.48 23.64 19.79
C MET A 1 -36.63 22.22 19.27
N PRO A 2 -36.94 22.01 17.99
CA PRO A 2 -37.12 20.66 17.41
C PRO A 2 -35.80 19.96 17.21
N PRO A 3 -35.74 18.60 17.28
CA PRO A 3 -34.52 17.80 17.31
C PRO A 3 -33.81 17.58 15.95
N ASP A 4 -34.15 18.31 14.91
CA ASP A 4 -33.62 18.11 13.55
C ASP A 4 -32.41 18.98 13.16
N ALA A 5 -31.82 19.73 14.12
CA ALA A 5 -30.74 20.68 13.84
C ALA A 5 -29.32 20.10 13.87
N LEU A 6 -29.14 18.79 14.11
CA LEU A 6 -27.81 18.14 14.28
C LEU A 6 -27.45 17.09 13.22
N ARG A 7 -28.09 17.12 12.04
CA ARG A 7 -27.57 16.32 10.91
C ARG A 7 -26.41 17.08 10.25
N PRO A 8 -25.19 16.53 10.22
CA PRO A 8 -24.07 17.18 9.52
C PRO A 8 -24.40 17.28 8.05
N ARG A 9 -24.53 18.53 7.55
CA ARG A 9 -24.65 18.82 6.12
C ARG A 9 -23.32 18.43 5.46
N THR A 10 -23.32 17.37 4.66
CA THR A 10 -22.20 17.02 3.80
C THR A 10 -21.90 18.16 2.85
N PRO A 11 -20.67 18.69 2.80
CA PRO A 11 -20.30 19.77 1.87
C PRO A 11 -20.49 19.30 0.41
N PRO A 12 -20.99 20.17 -0.48
CA PRO A 12 -21.35 19.81 -1.87
C PRO A 12 -20.19 19.32 -2.75
N GLY A 13 -18.94 19.37 -2.30
CA GLY A 13 -17.78 18.83 -3.02
C GLY A 13 -17.45 17.38 -2.72
N PHE A 14 -18.07 16.76 -1.72
CA PHE A 14 -17.75 15.39 -1.28
C PHE A 14 -18.46 14.33 -2.15
N SER A 15 -19.67 14.61 -2.62
CA SER A 15 -20.42 13.72 -3.51
C SER A 15 -19.78 13.61 -4.91
N ALA A 16 -19.33 14.71 -5.48
CA ALA A 16 -18.84 14.76 -6.87
C ALA A 16 -17.54 13.98 -7.15
N ARG A 17 -16.72 13.66 -6.14
CA ARG A 17 -15.43 12.95 -6.34
C ARG A 17 -15.45 11.49 -5.88
N SER A 18 -16.30 11.09 -4.96
CA SER A 18 -16.60 9.67 -4.74
C SER A 18 -17.31 9.12 -5.98
N GLU A 19 -18.19 9.92 -6.61
CA GLU A 19 -18.79 9.66 -7.91
C GLU A 19 -17.75 9.45 -9.02
N SER A 20 -16.63 10.17 -9.01
CA SER A 20 -15.59 10.03 -10.05
C SER A 20 -14.76 8.73 -9.95
N PHE A 21 -14.60 8.16 -8.74
CA PHE A 21 -13.89 6.89 -8.56
C PHE A 21 -14.80 5.69 -8.87
N GLU A 22 -16.05 5.72 -8.40
CA GLU A 22 -17.04 4.69 -8.73
C GLU A 22 -17.35 4.71 -10.23
N GLY A 23 -17.39 5.87 -10.83
CA GLY A 23 -17.54 6.05 -12.28
C GLY A 23 -16.39 5.40 -13.07
N ARG A 24 -15.14 5.63 -12.69
CA ARG A 24 -13.97 5.01 -13.36
C ARG A 24 -13.97 3.48 -13.23
N LEU A 25 -14.28 2.98 -12.05
CA LEU A 25 -14.36 1.54 -11.83
C LEU A 25 -15.49 0.90 -12.64
N LEU A 26 -16.64 1.54 -12.72
CA LEU A 26 -17.78 1.12 -13.54
C LEU A 26 -17.40 1.13 -15.04
N GLN A 27 -16.72 2.18 -15.50
CA GLN A 27 -16.26 2.30 -16.88
C GLN A 27 -15.29 1.18 -17.26
N GLU A 28 -14.30 0.88 -16.41
CA GLU A 28 -13.36 -0.19 -16.65
C GLU A 28 -14.04 -1.57 -16.73
N ARG A 29 -15.04 -1.81 -15.89
CA ARG A 29 -15.80 -3.05 -15.89
C ARG A 29 -16.72 -3.19 -17.08
N LEU A 30 -17.38 -2.12 -17.49
CA LEU A 30 -18.15 -2.09 -18.74
C LEU A 30 -17.25 -2.32 -19.95
N ARG A 31 -16.03 -1.78 -19.93
CA ARG A 31 -15.02 -2.07 -20.95
C ARG A 31 -14.66 -3.57 -20.98
N LEU A 32 -14.37 -4.17 -19.83
CA LEU A 32 -14.06 -5.61 -19.74
C LEU A 32 -15.26 -6.46 -20.18
N PHE A 33 -16.45 -6.16 -19.70
CA PHE A 33 -17.67 -6.87 -20.08
C PHE A 33 -17.93 -6.79 -21.60
N GLY A 34 -17.82 -5.58 -22.17
CA GLY A 34 -17.98 -5.35 -23.61
C GLY A 34 -16.91 -6.08 -24.44
N GLY A 35 -15.63 -6.01 -24.04
CA GLY A 35 -14.52 -6.65 -24.76
C GLY A 35 -14.57 -8.17 -24.71
N ILE A 36 -14.74 -8.75 -23.53
CA ILE A 36 -14.84 -10.21 -23.36
C ILE A 36 -16.13 -10.74 -24.03
N GLY A 37 -17.26 -10.04 -23.83
CA GLY A 37 -18.52 -10.39 -24.47
C GLY A 37 -18.43 -10.36 -26.00
N PHE A 38 -17.78 -9.33 -26.56
CA PHE A 38 -17.52 -9.25 -28.00
C PHE A 38 -16.70 -10.44 -28.51
N LEU A 39 -15.61 -10.79 -27.81
CA LEU A 39 -14.76 -11.92 -28.20
C LEU A 39 -15.53 -13.23 -28.17
N ILE A 40 -16.28 -13.50 -27.10
CA ILE A 40 -17.10 -14.70 -26.97
C ILE A 40 -18.14 -14.74 -28.09
N ALA A 41 -18.89 -13.67 -28.31
CA ALA A 41 -19.90 -13.61 -29.37
C ALA A 41 -19.26 -13.81 -30.76
N ALA A 42 -18.13 -13.18 -31.05
CA ALA A 42 -17.43 -13.35 -32.33
C ALA A 42 -17.00 -14.82 -32.58
N VAL A 43 -16.46 -15.49 -31.54
CA VAL A 43 -16.10 -16.91 -31.63
C VAL A 43 -17.35 -17.78 -31.87
N PHE A 44 -18.43 -17.56 -31.15
CA PHE A 44 -19.68 -18.29 -31.38
C PHE A 44 -20.21 -18.10 -32.81
N TYR A 45 -20.17 -16.87 -33.32
CA TYR A 45 -20.59 -16.58 -34.69
C TYR A 45 -19.70 -17.30 -35.70
N ALA A 46 -18.39 -17.26 -35.54
CA ALA A 46 -17.45 -17.94 -36.43
C ALA A 46 -17.66 -19.45 -36.45
N VAL A 47 -17.86 -20.06 -35.26
CA VAL A 47 -18.14 -21.50 -35.14
C VAL A 47 -19.46 -21.85 -35.81
N ALA A 48 -20.53 -21.09 -35.57
CA ALA A 48 -21.82 -21.31 -36.22
C ALA A 48 -21.71 -21.23 -37.76
N ARG A 49 -20.96 -20.25 -38.29
CA ARG A 49 -20.70 -20.13 -39.72
C ARG A 49 -19.91 -21.31 -40.29
N MET A 50 -18.93 -21.80 -39.54
CA MET A 50 -18.13 -22.96 -39.91
C MET A 50 -19.00 -24.23 -39.98
N LEU A 51 -19.91 -24.44 -38.98
CA LEU A 51 -20.82 -25.60 -38.96
C LEU A 51 -21.81 -25.58 -40.12
N VAL A 52 -22.33 -24.40 -40.48
CA VAL A 52 -23.16 -24.24 -41.71
C VAL A 52 -22.37 -24.59 -42.97
N TRP A 53 -21.11 -24.09 -43.09
CA TRP A 53 -20.24 -24.39 -44.23
C TRP A 53 -19.91 -25.91 -44.35
N LEU A 54 -19.77 -26.58 -43.20
CA LEU A 54 -19.56 -28.03 -43.13
C LEU A 54 -20.85 -28.86 -43.37
N GLY A 55 -21.99 -28.19 -43.64
CA GLY A 55 -23.27 -28.86 -43.85
C GLY A 55 -23.86 -29.51 -42.62
N ARG A 56 -23.39 -29.13 -41.44
CA ARG A 56 -23.85 -29.66 -40.13
C ARG A 56 -25.03 -28.91 -39.53
N GLU A 57 -25.30 -27.70 -40.02
CA GLU A 57 -26.38 -26.82 -39.55
C GLU A 57 -27.09 -26.11 -40.71
N HIS A 58 -28.34 -25.71 -40.49
CA HIS A 58 -29.08 -24.87 -41.43
C HIS A 58 -28.62 -23.43 -41.39
N PRO A 59 -28.64 -22.72 -42.55
CA PRO A 59 -28.28 -21.29 -42.57
C PRO A 59 -29.28 -20.48 -41.73
N ALA A 60 -28.74 -19.58 -40.90
CA ALA A 60 -29.57 -18.64 -40.14
C ALA A 60 -30.33 -17.71 -41.10
N THR A 61 -31.50 -17.24 -40.65
CA THR A 61 -32.27 -16.22 -41.39
C THR A 61 -31.48 -14.89 -41.47
N LEU A 62 -31.80 -14.04 -42.45
CA LEU A 62 -31.23 -12.71 -42.55
C LEU A 62 -31.44 -11.91 -41.26
N ALA A 63 -32.61 -12.03 -40.63
CA ALA A 63 -32.92 -11.39 -39.34
C ALA A 63 -32.00 -11.89 -38.22
N GLY A 64 -31.70 -13.19 -38.13
CA GLY A 64 -30.77 -13.77 -37.16
C GLY A 64 -29.34 -13.27 -37.34
N HIS A 65 -28.88 -13.14 -38.59
CA HIS A 65 -27.57 -12.55 -38.89
C HIS A 65 -27.49 -11.09 -38.49
N LEU A 66 -28.50 -10.30 -38.80
CA LEU A 66 -28.55 -8.87 -38.45
C LEU A 66 -28.59 -8.68 -36.93
N ALA A 67 -29.38 -9.51 -36.21
CA ALA A 67 -29.43 -9.47 -34.76
C ALA A 67 -28.07 -9.82 -34.12
N PHE A 68 -27.38 -10.82 -34.66
CA PHE A 68 -26.06 -11.19 -34.16
C PHE A 68 -25.02 -10.09 -34.40
N LEU A 69 -25.06 -9.48 -35.59
CA LEU A 69 -24.19 -8.34 -35.92
C LEU A 69 -24.48 -7.14 -35.00
N ALA A 70 -25.74 -6.90 -34.66
CA ALA A 70 -26.14 -5.87 -33.70
C ALA A 70 -25.59 -6.16 -32.29
N ILE A 71 -25.57 -7.43 -31.84
CA ILE A 71 -24.93 -7.82 -30.58
C ILE A 71 -23.44 -7.49 -30.58
N LEU A 72 -22.72 -7.85 -31.67
CA LEU A 72 -21.30 -7.53 -31.81
C LEU A 72 -21.04 -6.02 -31.80
N LEU A 73 -21.87 -5.23 -32.51
CA LEU A 73 -21.75 -3.79 -32.51
C LEU A 73 -22.03 -3.15 -31.15
N LEU A 74 -23.01 -3.65 -30.41
CA LEU A 74 -23.32 -3.18 -29.05
C LEU A 74 -22.17 -3.46 -28.07
N LEU A 75 -21.64 -4.67 -28.08
CA LEU A 75 -20.56 -5.08 -27.20
C LEU A 75 -19.24 -4.37 -27.56
N GLY A 76 -18.88 -4.36 -28.85
CA GLY A 76 -17.71 -3.64 -29.36
C GLY A 76 -17.80 -2.13 -29.18
N GLY A 77 -18.98 -1.55 -29.43
CA GLY A 77 -19.27 -0.13 -29.19
C GLY A 77 -19.14 0.23 -27.72
N THR A 78 -19.64 -0.61 -26.82
CA THR A 78 -19.46 -0.43 -25.35
C THR A 78 -17.99 -0.46 -24.97
N TRP A 79 -17.24 -1.41 -25.49
CA TRP A 79 -15.79 -1.51 -25.27
C TRP A 79 -15.04 -0.27 -25.76
N LEU A 80 -15.34 0.20 -26.95
CA LEU A 80 -14.72 1.41 -27.53
C LEU A 80 -15.12 2.67 -26.75
N TYR A 81 -16.41 2.84 -26.43
CA TYR A 81 -16.92 3.99 -25.67
C TYR A 81 -16.27 4.11 -24.30
N CYS A 82 -16.02 2.96 -23.63
CA CYS A 82 -15.40 2.92 -22.32
C CYS A 82 -13.86 2.95 -22.37
N ARG A 83 -13.23 3.04 -23.53
CA ARG A 83 -11.76 3.08 -23.70
C ARG A 83 -11.17 4.50 -23.62
N GLY A 84 -12.00 5.52 -23.75
CA GLY A 84 -11.61 6.93 -23.72
C GLY A 84 -11.64 7.55 -22.32
N ASP A 85 -11.74 8.88 -22.29
CA ASP A 85 -11.78 9.70 -21.08
C ASP A 85 -12.82 9.26 -20.05
N PRO A 86 -12.63 9.60 -18.76
CA PRO A 86 -13.59 9.29 -17.70
C PRO A 86 -14.98 9.85 -18.02
N ARG A 87 -16.00 8.99 -17.95
CA ARG A 87 -17.40 9.35 -18.22
C ARG A 87 -18.18 9.55 -16.92
N PRO A 88 -19.21 10.41 -16.92
CA PRO A 88 -20.12 10.57 -15.79
C PRO A 88 -20.80 9.25 -15.44
N GLU A 89 -20.88 8.95 -14.15
CA GLU A 89 -21.42 7.67 -13.64
C GLU A 89 -22.88 7.44 -14.11
N GLY A 90 -23.69 8.47 -14.15
CA GLY A 90 -25.07 8.40 -14.62
C GLY A 90 -25.17 7.87 -16.06
N ARG A 91 -24.29 8.32 -16.97
CA ARG A 91 -24.23 7.84 -18.36
C ARG A 91 -23.79 6.38 -18.45
N LEU A 92 -22.82 5.98 -17.63
CA LEU A 92 -22.36 4.58 -17.58
C LEU A 92 -23.44 3.65 -17.03
N ARG A 93 -24.20 4.11 -16.04
CA ARG A 93 -25.36 3.38 -15.49
C ARG A 93 -26.48 3.23 -16.51
N ALA A 94 -26.75 4.27 -17.30
CA ALA A 94 -27.73 4.22 -18.37
C ALA A 94 -27.28 3.28 -19.51
N LEU A 95 -25.98 3.32 -19.87
CA LEU A 95 -25.37 2.42 -20.85
C LEU A 95 -25.50 0.94 -20.43
N ASP A 96 -25.20 0.62 -19.17
CA ASP A 96 -25.37 -0.73 -18.61
C ASP A 96 -26.81 -1.22 -18.75
N ALA A 97 -27.80 -0.42 -18.36
CA ALA A 97 -29.22 -0.78 -18.44
C ALA A 97 -29.68 -0.95 -19.89
N LEU A 98 -29.33 -0.02 -20.78
CA LEU A 98 -29.69 -0.06 -22.19
C LEU A 98 -29.06 -1.27 -22.91
N LEU A 99 -27.77 -1.52 -22.68
CA LEU A 99 -27.05 -2.67 -23.22
C LEU A 99 -27.75 -3.98 -22.84
N MET A 100 -28.06 -4.15 -21.56
CA MET A 100 -28.72 -5.36 -21.05
C MET A 100 -30.13 -5.56 -21.62
N MET A 101 -30.91 -4.51 -21.70
CA MET A 101 -32.26 -4.56 -22.28
C MET A 101 -32.20 -4.90 -23.79
N MET A 102 -31.30 -4.27 -24.54
CA MET A 102 -31.10 -4.57 -25.98
C MET A 102 -30.63 -6.02 -26.20
N MET A 103 -29.72 -6.52 -25.37
CA MET A 103 -29.29 -7.91 -25.42
C MET A 103 -30.45 -8.88 -25.17
N GLY A 104 -31.34 -8.58 -24.20
CA GLY A 104 -32.53 -9.37 -23.94
C GLY A 104 -33.48 -9.45 -25.12
N VAL A 105 -33.67 -8.36 -25.88
CA VAL A 105 -34.49 -8.32 -27.09
C VAL A 105 -33.83 -9.07 -28.24
N LEU A 106 -32.54 -8.83 -28.49
CA LEU A 106 -31.82 -9.43 -29.62
C LEU A 106 -31.70 -10.96 -29.51
N VAL A 107 -31.64 -11.50 -28.30
CA VAL A 107 -31.63 -12.95 -28.05
C VAL A 107 -32.90 -13.63 -28.59
N LEU A 108 -34.04 -12.95 -28.71
CA LEU A 108 -35.27 -13.51 -29.30
C LEU A 108 -35.16 -13.73 -30.82
N VAL A 109 -34.31 -12.94 -31.48
CA VAL A 109 -34.20 -12.95 -32.95
C VAL A 109 -33.09 -13.89 -33.44
N VAL A 110 -32.01 -14.04 -32.67
CA VAL A 110 -30.81 -14.80 -33.10
C VAL A 110 -31.14 -16.29 -33.44
N PRO A 111 -31.87 -17.07 -32.60
CA PRO A 111 -32.14 -18.48 -32.89
C PRO A 111 -33.32 -18.71 -33.83
N SER A 112 -34.03 -17.65 -34.24
CA SER A 112 -35.34 -17.78 -34.93
C SER A 112 -35.29 -18.44 -36.32
N GLY A 113 -34.12 -18.66 -36.87
CA GLY A 113 -33.99 -19.26 -38.20
C GLY A 113 -33.11 -20.49 -38.30
N SER A 114 -32.34 -20.82 -37.26
CA SER A 114 -31.37 -21.93 -37.29
C SER A 114 -31.87 -23.23 -36.62
N LEU A 115 -32.90 -23.12 -35.79
CA LEU A 115 -33.45 -24.26 -35.06
C LEU A 115 -34.91 -24.54 -35.50
N PRO A 116 -35.17 -25.71 -36.10
CA PRO A 116 -36.48 -26.03 -36.64
C PRO A 116 -37.56 -26.23 -35.54
N GLU A 117 -37.14 -26.77 -34.38
CA GLU A 117 -38.06 -27.05 -33.28
C GLU A 117 -38.28 -25.84 -32.37
N PRO A 118 -39.55 -25.42 -32.16
CA PRO A 118 -39.85 -24.26 -31.27
C PRO A 118 -39.35 -24.44 -29.85
N ASP A 119 -39.43 -25.67 -29.32
CA ASP A 119 -39.04 -26.00 -27.94
C ASP A 119 -37.55 -25.82 -27.71
N LEU A 120 -36.72 -26.37 -28.64
CA LEU A 120 -35.26 -26.22 -28.60
C LEU A 120 -34.85 -24.76 -28.73
N ARG A 121 -35.50 -24.01 -29.60
CA ARG A 121 -35.32 -22.57 -29.78
C ARG A 121 -35.51 -21.78 -28.50
N GLY A 122 -36.63 -22.05 -27.81
CA GLY A 122 -36.92 -21.39 -26.54
C GLY A 122 -35.97 -21.75 -25.40
N MET A 123 -35.46 -22.99 -25.37
CA MET A 123 -34.41 -23.39 -24.42
C MET A 123 -33.07 -22.68 -24.66
N VAL A 124 -32.68 -22.53 -25.92
CA VAL A 124 -31.45 -21.81 -26.30
C VAL A 124 -31.56 -20.32 -25.92
N MET A 125 -32.71 -19.71 -26.17
CA MET A 125 -32.96 -18.32 -25.74
C MET A 125 -32.86 -18.19 -24.22
N LEU A 126 -33.43 -19.09 -23.45
CA LEU A 126 -33.38 -19.13 -22.00
C LEU A 126 -31.93 -19.22 -21.48
N LEU A 127 -31.13 -20.13 -22.08
CA LEU A 127 -29.73 -20.29 -21.74
C LEU A 127 -28.95 -18.99 -21.95
N HIS A 128 -29.15 -18.34 -23.10
CA HIS A 128 -28.46 -17.08 -23.43
C HIS A 128 -28.83 -15.95 -22.46
N VAL A 129 -30.10 -15.76 -22.12
CA VAL A 129 -30.53 -14.74 -21.16
C VAL A 129 -29.89 -15.00 -19.79
N ASN A 130 -29.92 -16.24 -19.28
CA ASN A 130 -29.29 -16.56 -17.99
C ASN A 130 -27.77 -16.32 -18.03
N LEU A 131 -27.09 -16.71 -19.11
CA LEU A 131 -25.65 -16.48 -19.27
C LEU A 131 -25.33 -14.97 -19.20
N ILE A 132 -26.10 -14.13 -19.90
CA ILE A 132 -25.95 -12.67 -19.89
C ILE A 132 -26.15 -12.12 -18.47
N LEU A 133 -27.17 -12.57 -17.74
CA LEU A 133 -27.44 -12.16 -16.36
C LEU A 133 -26.29 -12.54 -15.42
N TYR A 134 -25.76 -13.75 -15.52
CA TYR A 134 -24.66 -14.20 -14.68
C TYR A 134 -23.35 -13.46 -15.00
N MET A 135 -23.02 -13.32 -16.28
CA MET A 135 -21.84 -12.54 -16.71
C MET A 135 -21.91 -11.11 -16.18
N ARG A 136 -23.07 -10.46 -16.33
CA ARG A 136 -23.24 -9.09 -15.77
C ARG A 136 -23.05 -9.06 -14.26
N SER A 137 -23.63 -10.01 -13.51
CA SER A 137 -23.54 -10.04 -12.04
C SER A 137 -22.11 -10.17 -11.53
N ILE A 138 -21.25 -10.87 -12.29
CA ILE A 138 -19.82 -11.06 -11.99
C ILE A 138 -19.01 -9.81 -12.34
N PHE A 139 -19.18 -9.30 -13.56
CA PHE A 139 -18.36 -8.18 -14.07
C PHE A 139 -18.82 -6.83 -13.53
N ILE A 140 -20.14 -6.61 -13.37
CA ILE A 140 -20.75 -5.34 -12.99
C ILE A 140 -21.59 -5.52 -11.72
N PRO A 141 -21.02 -5.99 -10.58
CA PRO A 141 -21.81 -6.15 -9.37
C PRO A 141 -22.30 -4.78 -8.89
N SER A 142 -23.58 -4.74 -8.55
CA SER A 142 -24.28 -3.54 -8.09
C SER A 142 -25.20 -3.89 -6.91
N SER A 143 -25.85 -2.89 -6.31
CA SER A 143 -26.81 -3.13 -5.23
C SER A 143 -27.90 -4.12 -5.66
N ALA A 144 -28.40 -4.94 -4.74
CA ALA A 144 -29.45 -5.94 -5.01
C ALA A 144 -30.63 -5.35 -5.78
N ARG A 145 -31.14 -4.18 -5.34
CA ARG A 145 -32.25 -3.47 -6.00
C ARG A 145 -31.95 -3.15 -7.47
N ARG A 146 -30.75 -2.64 -7.77
CA ARG A 146 -30.38 -2.28 -9.15
C ARG A 146 -30.18 -3.53 -10.00
N THR A 147 -29.51 -4.55 -9.49
CA THR A 147 -29.33 -5.82 -10.22
C THR A 147 -30.68 -6.46 -10.53
N LEU A 148 -31.60 -6.49 -9.58
CA LEU A 148 -32.95 -6.98 -9.79
C LEU A 148 -33.68 -6.25 -10.92
N LEU A 149 -33.69 -4.90 -10.88
CA LEU A 149 -34.37 -4.10 -11.91
C LEU A 149 -33.80 -4.34 -13.31
N VAL A 150 -32.47 -4.35 -13.46
CA VAL A 150 -31.84 -4.59 -14.75
C VAL A 150 -32.05 -6.03 -15.21
N SER A 151 -31.98 -7.01 -14.32
CA SER A 151 -32.20 -8.42 -14.64
C SER A 151 -33.65 -8.69 -15.09
N VAL A 152 -34.63 -8.10 -14.39
CA VAL A 152 -36.04 -8.20 -14.80
C VAL A 152 -36.25 -7.55 -16.17
N ALA A 153 -35.71 -6.35 -16.42
CA ALA A 153 -35.83 -5.67 -17.72
C ALA A 153 -35.19 -6.50 -18.85
N THR A 154 -34.09 -7.21 -18.58
CA THR A 154 -33.41 -8.08 -19.56
C THR A 154 -34.21 -9.37 -19.83
N ALA A 155 -34.82 -9.95 -18.81
CA ALA A 155 -35.57 -11.20 -18.90
C ALA A 155 -37.00 -11.02 -19.46
N LEU A 156 -37.58 -9.83 -19.29
CA LEU A 156 -38.96 -9.51 -19.65
C LEU A 156 -39.34 -9.85 -21.12
N PRO A 157 -38.53 -9.52 -22.14
CA PRO A 157 -38.86 -9.86 -23.53
C PRO A 157 -39.04 -11.39 -23.74
N LEU A 158 -38.18 -12.20 -23.14
CA LEU A 158 -38.29 -13.66 -23.25
C LEU A 158 -39.49 -14.20 -22.46
N ALA A 159 -39.82 -13.63 -21.31
CA ALA A 159 -40.99 -14.02 -20.54
C ALA A 159 -42.28 -13.72 -21.33
N VAL A 160 -42.39 -12.55 -21.95
CA VAL A 160 -43.53 -12.17 -22.82
C VAL A 160 -43.63 -13.11 -24.02
N TYR A 161 -42.52 -13.40 -24.69
CA TYR A 161 -42.47 -14.35 -25.80
C TYR A 161 -42.97 -15.74 -25.39
N ALA A 162 -42.46 -16.28 -24.29
CA ALA A 162 -42.85 -17.59 -23.79
C ALA A 162 -44.37 -17.68 -23.50
N LEU A 163 -44.93 -16.64 -22.86
CA LEU A 163 -46.36 -16.61 -22.50
C LEU A 163 -47.28 -16.41 -23.69
N SER A 164 -46.81 -15.79 -24.81
CA SER A 164 -47.63 -15.43 -25.96
C SER A 164 -47.67 -16.50 -27.06
N ILE A 165 -46.63 -17.30 -27.21
CA ILE A 165 -46.43 -18.14 -28.40
C ILE A 165 -46.38 -19.65 -28.06
N GLU A 166 -46.00 -20.00 -26.82
CA GLU A 166 -45.76 -21.40 -26.43
C GLU A 166 -46.91 -22.06 -25.67
N THR A 167 -46.85 -23.38 -25.54
CA THR A 167 -47.77 -24.11 -24.69
C THR A 167 -47.62 -23.74 -23.23
N VAL A 168 -48.71 -23.72 -22.47
CA VAL A 168 -48.71 -23.30 -21.05
C VAL A 168 -47.65 -24.02 -20.22
N ARG A 169 -47.47 -25.33 -20.47
CA ARG A 169 -46.50 -26.15 -19.72
C ARG A 169 -45.07 -25.69 -19.91
N LEU A 170 -44.64 -25.40 -21.15
CA LEU A 170 -43.27 -24.91 -21.47
C LEU A 170 -43.05 -23.47 -21.03
N SER A 171 -44.08 -22.64 -21.16
CA SER A 171 -44.03 -21.24 -20.70
C SER A 171 -43.79 -21.14 -19.19
N VAL A 172 -44.51 -21.97 -18.40
CA VAL A 172 -44.31 -22.00 -16.93
C VAL A 172 -42.90 -22.38 -16.56
N TRP A 173 -42.32 -23.45 -17.17
CA TRP A 173 -40.94 -23.84 -16.90
C TRP A 173 -39.92 -22.74 -17.25
N LYS A 174 -40.08 -22.04 -18.37
CA LYS A 174 -39.19 -20.95 -18.77
C LYS A 174 -39.27 -19.77 -17.82
N VAL A 175 -40.47 -19.40 -17.40
CA VAL A 175 -40.68 -18.33 -16.40
C VAL A 175 -40.02 -18.71 -15.06
N VAL A 176 -40.19 -19.97 -14.60
CA VAL A 176 -39.52 -20.44 -13.38
C VAL A 176 -37.99 -20.34 -13.49
N TRP A 177 -37.41 -20.77 -14.62
CA TRP A 177 -35.95 -20.65 -14.83
C TRP A 177 -35.47 -19.21 -14.99
N LEU A 178 -36.25 -18.30 -15.55
CA LEU A 178 -35.93 -16.86 -15.59
C LEU A 178 -35.96 -16.25 -14.19
N LEU A 179 -36.96 -16.63 -13.38
CA LEU A 179 -37.03 -16.20 -11.97
C LEU A 179 -35.83 -16.71 -11.18
N ALA A 180 -35.48 -17.99 -11.35
CA ALA A 180 -34.33 -18.60 -10.71
C ALA A 180 -33.03 -17.90 -11.13
N GLY A 181 -32.83 -17.68 -12.43
CA GLY A 181 -31.65 -16.95 -12.95
C GLY A 181 -31.55 -15.52 -12.45
N THR A 182 -32.67 -14.77 -12.45
CA THR A 182 -32.73 -13.40 -11.91
C THR A 182 -32.40 -13.39 -10.41
N THR A 183 -32.91 -14.36 -9.64
CA THR A 183 -32.63 -14.49 -8.21
C THR A 183 -31.17 -14.79 -7.95
N ILE A 184 -30.59 -15.78 -8.66
CA ILE A 184 -29.17 -16.12 -8.52
C ILE A 184 -28.27 -14.97 -8.91
N ALA A 185 -28.54 -14.28 -10.02
CA ALA A 185 -27.79 -13.10 -10.47
C ALA A 185 -27.85 -11.96 -9.44
N THR A 186 -29.03 -11.74 -8.85
CA THR A 186 -29.24 -10.69 -7.83
C THR A 186 -28.52 -11.04 -6.53
N ALA A 187 -28.65 -12.28 -6.05
CA ALA A 187 -27.98 -12.76 -4.83
C ALA A 187 -26.44 -12.73 -5.01
N GLY A 188 -25.93 -13.27 -6.11
CA GLY A 188 -24.50 -13.28 -6.41
C GLY A 188 -23.92 -11.86 -6.49
N SER A 189 -24.61 -10.94 -7.20
CA SER A 189 -24.21 -9.54 -7.27
C SER A 189 -24.23 -8.86 -5.89
N ALA A 190 -25.23 -9.13 -5.05
CA ALA A 190 -25.35 -8.58 -3.70
C ALA A 190 -24.21 -9.06 -2.80
N VAL A 191 -23.87 -10.34 -2.84
CA VAL A 191 -22.74 -10.90 -2.07
C VAL A 191 -21.42 -10.27 -2.51
N ILE A 192 -21.15 -10.24 -3.82
CA ILE A 192 -19.91 -9.63 -4.34
C ILE A 192 -19.83 -8.13 -3.98
N TYR A 193 -20.95 -7.42 -4.06
CA TYR A 193 -21.03 -6.01 -3.71
C TYR A 193 -20.86 -5.79 -2.20
N GLY A 194 -21.46 -6.65 -1.36
CA GLY A 194 -21.33 -6.65 0.09
C GLY A 194 -19.90 -6.88 0.54
N LEU A 195 -19.27 -7.96 0.08
CA LEU A 195 -17.86 -8.28 0.39
C LEU A 195 -16.90 -7.14 0.00
N ARG A 196 -17.15 -6.49 -1.13
CA ARG A 196 -16.34 -5.33 -1.55
C ARG A 196 -16.54 -4.12 -0.66
N ARG A 197 -17.75 -3.95 -0.13
CA ARG A 197 -18.05 -2.87 0.83
C ARG A 197 -17.35 -3.14 2.16
N GLU A 198 -17.37 -4.36 2.65
CA GLU A 198 -16.66 -4.77 3.87
C GLU A 198 -15.15 -4.58 3.75
N VAL A 199 -14.53 -5.02 2.64
CA VAL A 199 -13.10 -4.79 2.37
C VAL A 199 -12.77 -3.29 2.31
N ARG A 200 -13.67 -2.44 1.80
CA ARG A 200 -13.50 -0.99 1.83
C ARG A 200 -13.58 -0.43 3.25
N HIS A 201 -14.54 -0.87 4.04
CA HIS A 201 -14.66 -0.44 5.44
C HIS A 201 -13.48 -0.90 6.28
N ALA A 202 -12.98 -2.12 6.07
CA ALA A 202 -11.78 -2.64 6.73
C ALA A 202 -10.49 -1.85 6.39
N ARG A 203 -10.48 -1.12 5.25
CA ARG A 203 -9.38 -0.21 4.88
C ARG A 203 -9.56 1.21 5.38
N GLN A 204 -10.67 1.54 6.01
CA GLN A 204 -10.91 2.86 6.60
C GLN A 204 -10.55 2.83 8.09
N LEU A 205 -9.52 3.57 8.45
CA LEU A 205 -9.08 3.82 9.82
C LEU A 205 -9.51 5.23 10.21
N GLY A 206 -10.69 5.38 10.79
CA GLY A 206 -11.22 6.69 11.11
C GLY A 206 -11.29 7.60 9.88
N GLN A 207 -10.48 8.66 9.87
CA GLN A 207 -10.39 9.63 8.77
C GLN A 207 -9.40 9.23 7.66
N TYR A 208 -8.78 8.05 7.74
CA TYR A 208 -7.74 7.60 6.81
C TYR A 208 -8.22 6.41 5.98
N THR A 209 -7.88 6.42 4.69
CA THR A 209 -8.07 5.28 3.79
C THR A 209 -6.70 4.68 3.48
N LEU A 210 -6.48 3.43 3.88
CA LEU A 210 -5.24 2.71 3.57
C LEU A 210 -5.18 2.40 2.07
N GLU A 211 -4.04 2.73 1.44
CA GLU A 211 -3.82 2.54 0.00
C GLU A 211 -2.89 1.35 -0.26
N GLU A 212 -1.64 1.45 0.17
CA GLU A 212 -0.57 0.53 -0.16
C GLU A 212 0.26 0.22 1.09
N LYS A 213 0.75 -1.02 1.22
CA LYS A 213 1.69 -1.41 2.26
C LYS A 213 3.09 -0.94 1.88
N LEU A 214 3.69 -0.08 2.72
CA LEU A 214 5.04 0.45 2.52
C LEU A 214 6.12 -0.46 3.11
N GLY A 215 5.80 -1.13 4.23
CA GLY A 215 6.74 -2.02 4.90
C GLY A 215 6.09 -2.77 6.06
N GLU A 216 6.77 -3.82 6.51
CA GLU A 216 6.43 -4.57 7.71
C GLU A 216 7.72 -4.86 8.49
N GLY A 217 7.67 -4.64 9.80
CA GLY A 217 8.77 -4.95 10.71
C GLY A 217 8.27 -5.70 11.94
N GLY A 218 9.16 -6.00 12.85
CA GLY A 218 8.82 -6.68 14.12
C GLY A 218 7.75 -5.97 14.93
N MET A 219 7.66 -4.66 14.80
CA MET A 219 6.80 -3.77 15.61
C MET A 219 5.45 -3.44 14.98
N GLY A 220 5.27 -3.72 13.67
CA GLY A 220 4.02 -3.37 13.00
C GLY A 220 4.13 -3.26 11.49
N ILE A 221 3.06 -2.78 10.89
CA ILE A 221 2.95 -2.62 9.44
C ILE A 221 2.73 -1.15 9.13
N VAL A 222 3.49 -0.62 8.18
CA VAL A 222 3.35 0.75 7.70
C VAL A 222 2.60 0.74 6.37
N TYR A 223 1.54 1.56 6.29
CA TYR A 223 0.75 1.75 5.08
C TYR A 223 0.87 3.18 4.58
N ARG A 224 0.95 3.35 3.27
CA ARG A 224 0.54 4.60 2.64
C ARG A 224 -0.95 4.73 2.80
N ALA A 225 -1.40 5.91 3.21
CA ALA A 225 -2.80 6.21 3.41
C ALA A 225 -3.12 7.62 2.90
N ARG A 226 -4.39 7.89 2.74
CA ARG A 226 -4.89 9.21 2.39
C ARG A 226 -5.88 9.70 3.43
N HIS A 227 -5.66 10.90 3.94
CA HIS A 227 -6.64 11.55 4.80
C HIS A 227 -7.90 11.90 4.01
N ALA A 228 -9.06 11.44 4.47
CA ALA A 228 -10.32 11.52 3.72
C ALA A 228 -10.71 12.96 3.33
N MET A 229 -10.55 13.92 4.23
CA MET A 229 -10.92 15.33 4.00
C MET A 229 -9.77 16.14 3.40
N LEU A 230 -8.57 16.09 3.99
CA LEU A 230 -7.42 16.89 3.54
C LEU A 230 -6.78 16.34 2.27
N ARG A 231 -7.05 15.09 1.91
CA ARG A 231 -6.50 14.37 0.74
C ARG A 231 -4.97 14.33 0.68
N ARG A 232 -4.33 14.61 1.81
CA ARG A 232 -2.88 14.57 1.93
C ARG A 232 -2.42 13.13 2.04
N PRO A 233 -1.34 12.75 1.31
CA PRO A 233 -0.65 11.48 1.56
C PRO A 233 -0.16 11.44 3.01
N THR A 234 -0.35 10.31 3.66
CA THR A 234 -0.04 10.09 5.07
C THR A 234 0.54 8.69 5.20
N ALA A 235 1.51 8.48 6.07
CA ALA A 235 1.95 7.16 6.45
C ALA A 235 1.24 6.75 7.74
N ILE A 236 0.69 5.54 7.79
CA ILE A 236 0.03 4.99 8.98
C ILE A 236 0.77 3.74 9.41
N LYS A 237 1.25 3.74 10.63
CA LYS A 237 1.84 2.56 11.26
C LYS A 237 0.82 1.90 12.17
N LEU A 238 0.49 0.64 11.86
CA LEU A 238 -0.35 -0.23 12.67
C LEU A 238 0.54 -1.08 13.56
N LEU A 239 0.28 -1.09 14.86
CA LEU A 239 1.02 -1.90 15.82
C LEU A 239 0.39 -3.29 15.94
N LYS A 240 1.20 -4.34 16.12
CA LYS A 240 0.69 -5.71 16.33
C LYS A 240 0.13 -5.84 17.76
N PRO A 241 -1.17 -6.19 17.94
CA PRO A 241 -1.82 -6.22 19.24
C PRO A 241 -1.24 -7.25 20.22
N GLU A 242 -0.69 -8.34 19.66
CA GLU A 242 -0.27 -9.54 20.39
C GLU A 242 0.92 -9.32 21.34
N ARG A 243 1.56 -8.15 21.28
CA ARG A 243 2.80 -7.83 22.01
C ARG A 243 2.67 -6.67 23.00
N ILE A 244 1.45 -6.19 23.26
CA ILE A 244 1.28 -4.96 24.05
C ILE A 244 0.56 -5.24 25.37
N SER A 245 1.29 -5.14 26.49
CA SER A 245 0.69 -5.10 27.83
C SER A 245 0.03 -3.74 28.11
N GLU A 246 -0.91 -3.66 29.09
CA GLU A 246 -1.53 -2.36 29.46
C GLU A 246 -0.49 -1.31 29.92
N ALA A 247 0.58 -1.75 30.58
CA ALA A 247 1.66 -0.86 31.02
C ALA A 247 2.48 -0.36 29.80
N GLY A 248 2.75 -1.24 28.83
CA GLY A 248 3.37 -0.90 27.57
C GLY A 248 2.57 0.12 26.78
N LEU A 249 1.24 -0.04 26.79
CA LEU A 249 0.33 0.87 26.10
C LEU A 249 0.40 2.30 26.65
N ARG A 250 0.36 2.48 27.98
CA ARG A 250 0.48 3.81 28.59
C ARG A 250 1.83 4.47 28.28
N ARG A 251 2.89 3.68 28.19
CA ARG A 251 4.23 4.17 27.75
C ARG A 251 4.21 4.61 26.31
N PHE A 252 3.64 3.79 25.43
CA PHE A 252 3.49 4.12 24.00
C PHE A 252 2.68 5.42 23.79
N GLU A 253 1.52 5.57 24.43
CA GLU A 253 0.71 6.80 24.34
C GLU A 253 1.52 8.03 24.76
N ARG A 254 2.29 7.93 25.83
CA ARG A 254 3.16 9.02 26.29
C ARG A 254 4.26 9.35 25.28
N GLU A 255 4.90 8.34 24.71
CA GLU A 255 5.98 8.55 23.72
C GLU A 255 5.46 9.12 22.41
N VAL A 256 4.28 8.66 21.94
CA VAL A 256 3.59 9.26 20.78
C VAL A 256 3.28 10.74 21.03
N GLN A 257 2.77 11.08 22.24
CA GLN A 257 2.48 12.47 22.60
C GLN A 257 3.74 13.33 22.64
N LEU A 258 4.85 12.81 23.19
CA LEU A 258 6.14 13.50 23.17
C LEU A 258 6.66 13.65 21.73
N THR A 259 6.59 12.61 20.91
CA THR A 259 6.99 12.69 19.50
C THR A 259 6.13 13.69 18.73
N ALA A 260 4.82 13.73 18.98
CA ALA A 260 3.92 14.69 18.35
C ALA A 260 4.17 16.15 18.77
N SER A 261 4.81 16.37 19.92
CA SER A 261 5.20 17.71 20.38
C SER A 261 6.48 18.23 19.76
N LEU A 262 7.27 17.37 19.09
CA LEU A 262 8.50 17.77 18.41
C LEU A 262 8.18 18.63 17.17
N SER A 263 8.94 19.70 17.00
CA SER A 263 8.74 20.68 15.92
C SER A 263 9.94 20.83 14.98
N HIS A 264 11.05 20.15 15.28
CA HIS A 264 12.26 20.25 14.48
C HIS A 264 12.03 19.79 13.02
N PRO A 265 12.50 20.52 12.01
CA PRO A 265 12.27 20.20 10.60
C PRO A 265 12.79 18.82 10.19
N ASN A 266 13.77 18.28 10.90
CA ASN A 266 14.35 16.97 10.63
C ASN A 266 13.72 15.83 11.45
N THR A 267 12.67 16.08 12.23
CA THR A 267 11.85 15.06 12.90
C THR A 267 10.61 14.75 12.07
N VAL A 268 10.18 13.50 12.01
CA VAL A 268 8.91 13.14 11.37
C VAL A 268 7.74 13.77 12.11
N THR A 269 6.83 14.41 11.38
CA THR A 269 5.64 15.01 11.98
C THR A 269 4.58 13.95 12.20
N VAL A 270 4.15 13.75 13.44
CA VAL A 270 2.98 12.92 13.81
C VAL A 270 1.73 13.79 13.76
N PHE A 271 0.69 13.32 13.07
CA PHE A 271 -0.56 14.08 12.88
C PHE A 271 -1.67 13.64 13.79
N ASP A 272 -1.73 12.34 14.07
CA ASP A 272 -2.84 11.73 14.78
C ASP A 272 -2.43 10.36 15.31
N TYR A 273 -3.09 9.88 16.36
CA TYR A 273 -2.97 8.50 16.83
C TYR A 273 -4.33 8.02 17.35
N GLY A 274 -4.55 6.72 17.35
CA GLY A 274 -5.82 6.18 17.80
C GLY A 274 -5.83 4.66 17.85
N ARG A 275 -7.06 4.13 18.06
CA ARG A 275 -7.35 2.69 18.05
C ARG A 275 -8.38 2.38 16.98
N THR A 276 -8.18 1.25 16.32
CA THR A 276 -9.18 0.65 15.44
C THR A 276 -10.32 0.03 16.27
N PRO A 277 -11.50 -0.25 15.67
CA PRO A 277 -12.60 -0.91 16.38
C PRO A 277 -12.25 -2.30 16.96
N ASP A 278 -11.27 -2.99 16.37
CA ASP A 278 -10.71 -4.26 16.86
C ASP A 278 -9.61 -4.10 17.92
N GLY A 279 -9.33 -2.85 18.34
CA GLY A 279 -8.40 -2.55 19.41
C GLY A 279 -6.94 -2.35 18.98
N THR A 280 -6.63 -2.49 17.68
CA THR A 280 -5.28 -2.26 17.16
C THR A 280 -4.90 -0.78 17.22
N PHE A 281 -3.70 -0.47 17.75
CA PHE A 281 -3.19 0.90 17.77
C PHE A 281 -2.62 1.32 16.43
N TYR A 282 -2.82 2.59 16.11
CA TYR A 282 -2.18 3.23 14.95
C TYR A 282 -1.73 4.65 15.28
N TYR A 283 -0.74 5.10 14.57
CA TYR A 283 -0.45 6.53 14.46
C TYR A 283 -0.23 6.93 13.00
N ALA A 284 -0.67 8.16 12.71
CA ALA A 284 -0.60 8.77 11.40
C ALA A 284 0.51 9.83 11.39
N MET A 285 1.40 9.75 10.42
CA MET A 285 2.56 10.64 10.28
C MET A 285 2.68 11.14 8.85
N GLU A 286 3.56 12.12 8.63
CA GLU A 286 3.85 12.59 7.29
C GLU A 286 4.39 11.45 6.41
N TYR A 287 3.85 11.37 5.19
CA TYR A 287 4.39 10.49 4.16
C TYR A 287 5.63 11.14 3.55
N LEU A 288 6.72 10.40 3.55
CA LEU A 288 8.03 10.86 3.08
C LEU A 288 8.38 10.16 1.77
N GLU A 289 8.48 10.94 0.69
CA GLU A 289 9.04 10.48 -0.57
C GLU A 289 10.55 10.69 -0.51
N GLY A 290 11.30 9.59 -0.37
CA GLY A 290 12.74 9.65 -0.16
C GLY A 290 13.35 8.26 -0.10
N LEU A 291 14.61 8.19 0.28
CA LEU A 291 15.35 6.95 0.45
C LEU A 291 15.97 6.88 1.86
N VAL A 292 15.97 5.70 2.46
CA VAL A 292 16.68 5.47 3.71
C VAL A 292 18.18 5.42 3.46
N LEU A 293 18.99 5.72 4.49
CA LEU A 293 20.45 5.75 4.32
C LEU A 293 21.04 4.38 3.92
N ASP A 294 20.38 3.26 4.25
CA ASP A 294 20.79 1.92 3.74
C ASP A 294 20.71 1.85 2.21
N GLN A 295 19.63 2.41 1.64
CA GLN A 295 19.45 2.45 0.19
C GLN A 295 20.46 3.41 -0.47
N LEU A 296 20.73 4.55 0.18
CA LEU A 296 21.73 5.50 -0.29
C LEU A 296 23.11 4.84 -0.42
N VAL A 297 23.60 4.23 0.68
CA VAL A 297 24.92 3.59 0.71
C VAL A 297 24.95 2.33 -0.17
N GLY A 298 23.86 1.57 -0.21
CA GLY A 298 23.76 0.37 -1.06
C GLY A 298 23.82 0.68 -2.56
N ALA A 299 23.33 1.86 -2.97
CA ALA A 299 23.30 2.26 -4.38
C ALA A 299 24.50 3.12 -4.83
N ASP A 300 25.02 3.97 -3.95
CA ASP A 300 26.03 4.97 -4.26
C ASP A 300 27.37 4.74 -3.52
N GLY A 301 27.42 3.74 -2.65
CA GLY A 301 28.62 3.40 -1.86
C GLY A 301 28.90 4.38 -0.71
N PRO A 302 30.15 4.37 -0.21
CA PRO A 302 30.59 5.32 0.82
C PRO A 302 30.38 6.76 0.41
N GLN A 303 29.83 7.56 1.32
CA GLN A 303 29.48 8.95 1.03
C GLN A 303 30.68 9.89 1.21
N PRO A 304 30.76 10.98 0.43
CA PRO A 304 31.75 12.01 0.63
C PRO A 304 31.70 12.59 2.06
N PRO A 305 32.84 12.91 2.70
CA PRO A 305 32.89 13.47 4.05
C PRO A 305 31.95 14.67 4.26
N GLY A 306 31.93 15.62 3.34
CA GLY A 306 31.03 16.78 3.41
C GLY A 306 29.55 16.40 3.43
N ARG A 307 29.12 15.41 2.61
CA ARG A 307 27.73 14.92 2.61
C ARG A 307 27.38 14.19 3.90
N ALA A 308 28.28 13.34 4.39
CA ALA A 308 28.09 12.66 5.66
C ALA A 308 27.91 13.67 6.81
N VAL A 309 28.74 14.73 6.87
CA VAL A 309 28.61 15.80 7.86
C VAL A 309 27.28 16.55 7.70
N HIS A 310 26.85 16.85 6.47
CA HIS A 310 25.56 17.50 6.20
C HIS A 310 24.37 16.69 6.73
N ILE A 311 24.38 15.37 6.51
CA ILE A 311 23.35 14.45 7.01
C ILE A 311 23.37 14.37 8.54
N LEU A 312 24.56 14.13 9.13
CA LEU A 312 24.70 13.93 10.57
C LEU A 312 24.33 15.17 11.39
N ARG A 313 24.61 16.39 10.90
CA ARG A 313 24.19 17.63 11.55
C ARG A 313 22.67 17.71 11.70
N GLN A 314 21.94 17.33 10.67
CA GLN A 314 20.48 17.32 10.67
C GLN A 314 19.94 16.27 11.65
N VAL A 315 20.54 15.07 11.69
CA VAL A 315 20.18 14.02 12.67
C VAL A 315 20.41 14.51 14.10
N LEU A 316 21.58 15.12 14.37
CA LEU A 316 21.92 15.64 15.69
C LEU A 316 21.00 16.79 16.12
N GLY A 317 20.54 17.62 15.18
CA GLY A 317 19.55 18.66 15.45
C GLY A 317 18.22 18.08 15.91
N ALA A 318 17.70 17.06 15.23
CA ALA A 318 16.49 16.34 15.62
C ALA A 318 16.61 15.67 17.00
N LEU A 319 17.75 15.02 17.26
CA LEU A 319 18.02 14.38 18.55
C LEU A 319 18.18 15.41 19.68
N HIS A 320 18.74 16.58 19.39
CA HIS A 320 18.88 17.65 20.41
C HIS A 320 17.51 18.09 20.94
N GLU A 321 16.54 18.35 20.07
CA GLU A 321 15.16 18.69 20.50
C GLU A 321 14.53 17.54 21.30
N ALA A 322 14.58 16.31 20.77
CA ALA A 322 14.00 15.14 21.42
C ALA A 322 14.57 14.89 22.82
N HIS A 323 15.90 14.95 22.96
CA HIS A 323 16.56 14.81 24.26
C HIS A 323 16.18 15.93 25.24
N GLY A 324 15.95 17.15 24.71
CA GLY A 324 15.50 18.30 25.51
C GLY A 324 14.13 18.08 26.18
N VAL A 325 13.24 17.30 25.58
CA VAL A 325 11.95 16.93 26.17
C VAL A 325 11.98 15.56 26.90
N GLY A 326 13.17 14.97 27.07
CA GLY A 326 13.38 13.69 27.74
C GLY A 326 13.04 12.45 26.88
N LEU A 327 12.91 12.61 25.57
CA LEU A 327 12.67 11.53 24.63
C LEU A 327 14.00 11.02 24.04
N VAL A 328 14.37 9.77 24.34
CA VAL A 328 15.53 9.07 23.77
C VAL A 328 15.06 8.19 22.62
N HIS A 329 15.73 8.24 21.46
CA HIS A 329 15.29 7.53 20.26
C HIS A 329 15.45 6.00 20.35
N ARG A 330 16.56 5.52 20.92
CA ARG A 330 16.90 4.11 21.20
C ARG A 330 16.99 3.17 20.00
N ASP A 331 16.72 3.64 18.78
CA ASP A 331 16.78 2.83 17.53
C ASP A 331 17.32 3.65 16.34
N ILE A 332 18.34 4.49 16.58
CA ILE A 332 19.04 5.22 15.51
C ILE A 332 19.79 4.21 14.64
N LYS A 333 19.40 4.14 13.38
CA LYS A 333 19.99 3.27 12.34
C LYS A 333 19.70 3.86 10.96
N PRO A 334 20.42 3.48 9.91
CA PRO A 334 20.20 3.97 8.54
C PRO A 334 18.77 3.81 8.03
N GLY A 335 18.09 2.71 8.40
CA GLY A 335 16.69 2.48 8.02
C GLY A 335 15.67 3.44 8.65
N ASN A 336 16.04 4.13 9.74
CA ASN A 336 15.19 5.10 10.43
C ASN A 336 15.57 6.56 10.11
N ILE A 337 16.44 6.78 9.11
CA ILE A 337 16.86 8.09 8.64
C ILE A 337 16.56 8.17 7.16
N ILE A 338 15.59 9.02 6.79
CA ILE A 338 15.13 9.19 5.41
C ILE A 338 15.72 10.50 4.86
N LEU A 339 16.34 10.40 3.69
CA LEU A 339 16.83 11.52 2.91
C LEU A 339 15.81 11.84 1.82
N CYS A 340 15.35 13.09 1.72
CA CYS A 340 14.28 13.49 0.81
C CYS A 340 14.51 14.89 0.20
N GLU A 341 13.74 15.20 -0.86
CA GLU A 341 13.57 16.57 -1.36
C GLU A 341 12.33 17.20 -0.73
N ARG A 342 12.47 18.37 -0.11
CA ARG A 342 11.36 19.09 0.55
C ARG A 342 11.40 20.58 0.27
N GLY A 343 10.29 21.13 -0.22
CA GLY A 343 10.19 22.57 -0.46
C GLY A 343 11.25 23.12 -1.43
N GLY A 344 11.72 22.31 -2.37
CA GLY A 344 12.80 22.69 -3.30
C GLY A 344 14.22 22.55 -2.72
N VAL A 345 14.36 22.03 -1.50
CA VAL A 345 15.65 21.73 -0.86
C VAL A 345 15.92 20.24 -0.97
N SER A 346 17.10 19.89 -1.48
CA SER A 346 17.60 18.52 -1.58
C SER A 346 18.37 18.11 -0.32
N ASP A 347 18.50 16.80 -0.08
CA ASP A 347 19.19 16.22 1.08
C ASP A 347 18.63 16.70 2.44
N VAL A 348 17.29 16.85 2.51
CA VAL A 348 16.60 17.07 3.79
C VAL A 348 16.46 15.74 4.50
N VAL A 349 17.03 15.66 5.70
CA VAL A 349 16.93 14.47 6.56
C VAL A 349 15.63 14.48 7.34
N LYS A 350 15.02 13.30 7.48
CA LYS A 350 13.91 13.03 8.39
C LYS A 350 14.23 11.82 9.26
N VAL A 351 14.30 12.02 10.57
CA VAL A 351 14.41 10.94 11.57
C VAL A 351 13.02 10.42 11.87
N VAL A 352 12.81 9.11 11.72
CA VAL A 352 11.52 8.44 11.89
C VAL A 352 11.62 7.37 12.98
N ASP A 353 10.46 6.92 13.46
CA ASP A 353 10.35 5.80 14.41
C ASP A 353 11.14 6.02 15.73
N PHE A 354 10.95 7.19 16.38
CA PHE A 354 11.40 7.39 17.74
C PHE A 354 10.86 6.25 18.62
N GLY A 355 11.73 5.53 19.27
CA GLY A 355 11.65 4.30 20.07
C GLY A 355 10.35 3.77 20.66
N LEU A 356 9.22 4.15 20.08
CA LEU A 356 7.83 3.96 20.50
C LEU A 356 7.45 2.52 20.92
N VAL A 357 8.33 1.54 20.73
CA VAL A 357 7.95 0.13 20.89
C VAL A 357 8.96 -0.71 21.68
N LYS A 358 10.22 -0.29 21.86
CA LYS A 358 11.20 -1.09 22.63
C LYS A 358 10.80 -1.28 24.09
N ASP A 359 10.05 -0.34 24.66
CA ASP A 359 9.53 -0.43 26.02
C ASP A 359 8.24 -1.28 26.14
N LEU A 360 7.63 -1.70 25.01
CA LEU A 360 6.44 -2.56 25.00
C LEU A 360 6.77 -4.03 25.32
N GLU A 361 7.99 -4.46 24.98
CA GLU A 361 8.46 -5.84 25.14
C GLU A 361 9.21 -6.10 26.46
N ALA A 362 9.48 -5.07 27.25
CA ALA A 362 10.11 -5.19 28.57
C ALA A 362 9.10 -5.66 29.62
N ASP A 363 8.67 -6.92 29.54
CA ASP A 363 7.98 -7.59 30.65
C ASP A 363 9.05 -8.12 31.63
N PRO A 364 8.93 -7.86 32.96
CA PRO A 364 9.93 -8.29 33.95
C PRO A 364 10.17 -9.80 34.04
N GLY A 365 9.41 -10.60 33.28
CA GLY A 365 9.45 -12.07 33.28
C GLY A 365 10.08 -12.73 32.04
N THR A 366 10.46 -11.98 31.01
CA THR A 366 11.09 -12.56 29.82
C THR A 366 12.61 -12.73 30.02
N THR A 367 13.10 -13.93 29.81
CA THR A 367 14.52 -14.28 29.90
C THR A 367 15.35 -13.49 28.87
N HIS A 368 16.56 -13.08 29.24
CA HIS A 368 17.48 -12.25 28.45
C HIS A 368 17.76 -12.74 27.02
N ASP A 369 17.51 -13.99 26.69
CA ASP A 369 17.79 -14.56 25.37
C ASP A 369 16.77 -14.20 24.28
N ASP A 370 15.51 -13.83 24.67
CA ASP A 370 14.46 -13.41 23.73
C ASP A 370 14.35 -11.88 23.58
N ALA A 371 15.12 -11.11 24.36
CA ALA A 371 14.92 -9.65 24.54
C ALA A 371 15.75 -8.77 23.60
N ILE A 372 16.67 -9.31 22.77
CA ILE A 372 17.43 -8.49 21.81
C ILE A 372 16.62 -8.37 20.52
N VAL A 373 15.55 -7.58 20.58
CA VAL A 373 14.74 -7.23 19.41
C VAL A 373 15.34 -5.98 18.74
N GLY A 374 15.82 -6.14 17.53
CA GLY A 374 16.37 -5.06 16.71
C GLY A 374 17.71 -5.44 16.08
N THR A 375 18.17 -4.59 15.18
CA THR A 375 19.44 -4.79 14.47
C THR A 375 20.60 -4.45 15.42
N PRO A 376 21.38 -5.43 15.92
CA PRO A 376 22.43 -5.20 16.92
C PRO A 376 23.58 -4.33 16.41
N LEU A 377 23.67 -4.11 15.09
CA LEU A 377 24.75 -3.42 14.39
C LEU A 377 25.00 -1.96 14.81
N TYR A 378 24.01 -1.34 15.48
CA TYR A 378 24.06 0.07 15.89
C TYR A 378 23.83 0.26 17.40
N LEU A 379 23.73 -0.84 18.14
CA LEU A 379 23.32 -0.82 19.54
C LEU A 379 24.46 -0.37 20.46
N ALA A 380 24.18 0.56 21.35
CA ALA A 380 25.17 1.04 22.32
C ALA A 380 25.50 -0.02 23.37
N PRO A 381 26.76 -0.09 23.90
CA PRO A 381 27.17 -1.07 24.91
C PRO A 381 26.28 -1.11 26.15
N GLU A 382 25.88 0.05 26.66
CA GLU A 382 24.99 0.17 27.82
C GLU A 382 23.56 -0.30 27.52
N ALA A 383 23.08 -0.09 26.28
CA ALA A 383 21.75 -0.56 25.86
C ALA A 383 21.69 -2.10 25.69
N ILE A 384 22.84 -2.74 25.50
CA ILE A 384 22.96 -4.21 25.54
C ILE A 384 22.88 -4.73 26.98
N ARG A 385 23.46 -3.98 27.93
CA ARG A 385 23.55 -4.40 29.35
C ARG A 385 22.26 -4.09 30.14
N SER A 386 21.55 -3.03 29.76
CA SER A 386 20.37 -2.56 30.49
C SER A 386 19.36 -1.91 29.55
N PRO A 387 18.07 -2.14 29.73
CA PRO A 387 17.01 -1.43 29.00
C PRO A 387 16.96 0.07 29.30
N VAL A 388 17.59 0.52 30.40
CA VAL A 388 17.64 1.93 30.80
C VAL A 388 18.94 2.55 30.29
N ALA A 389 18.89 3.10 29.08
CA ALA A 389 19.99 3.86 28.49
C ALA A 389 19.59 5.33 28.34
N ASP A 390 20.54 6.24 28.59
CA ASP A 390 20.33 7.69 28.43
C ASP A 390 20.56 8.15 26.98
N ALA A 391 20.42 9.46 26.73
CA ALA A 391 20.58 10.09 25.42
C ALA A 391 21.95 9.82 24.75
N ARG A 392 22.98 9.47 25.51
CA ARG A 392 24.32 9.14 24.98
C ARG A 392 24.36 7.79 24.25
N ALA A 393 23.36 6.92 24.44
CA ALA A 393 23.19 5.72 23.63
C ALA A 393 22.84 6.08 22.16
N ASP A 394 22.02 7.10 21.94
CA ASP A 394 21.74 7.58 20.59
C ASP A 394 23.00 8.15 19.91
N LEU A 395 23.88 8.80 20.67
CA LEU A 395 25.14 9.34 20.13
C LEU A 395 26.11 8.23 19.68
N TYR A 396 26.13 7.10 20.39
CA TYR A 396 26.85 5.92 19.94
C TYR A 396 26.29 5.41 18.60
N SER A 397 24.98 5.29 18.52
CA SER A 397 24.30 4.83 17.30
C SER A 397 24.52 5.82 16.14
N VAL A 398 24.55 7.14 16.39
CA VAL A 398 24.94 8.16 15.39
C VAL A 398 26.38 7.96 14.93
N GLY A 399 27.31 7.64 15.84
CA GLY A 399 28.69 7.27 15.50
C GLY A 399 28.76 6.05 14.58
N ALA A 400 27.93 5.02 14.85
CA ALA A 400 27.85 3.83 14.00
C ALA A 400 27.23 4.11 12.62
N VAL A 401 26.24 5.00 12.55
CA VAL A 401 25.68 5.48 11.27
C VAL A 401 26.71 6.31 10.49
N ALA A 402 27.47 7.17 11.18
CA ALA A 402 28.56 7.94 10.56
C ALA A 402 29.63 7.03 9.96
N TYR A 403 30.02 5.99 10.71
CA TYR A 403 30.95 4.98 10.24
C TYR A 403 30.44 4.30 8.97
N PHE A 404 29.17 3.88 8.97
CA PHE A 404 28.53 3.26 7.83
C PHE A 404 28.46 4.19 6.61
N LEU A 405 28.08 5.46 6.79
CA LEU A 405 28.06 6.45 5.71
C LEU A 405 29.43 6.63 5.07
N LEU A 406 30.49 6.70 5.88
CA LEU A 406 31.86 6.98 5.41
C LEU A 406 32.53 5.77 4.79
N THR A 407 32.23 4.55 5.27
CA THR A 407 32.94 3.33 4.85
C THR A 407 32.12 2.38 3.97
N GLY A 408 30.81 2.53 3.96
CA GLY A 408 29.89 1.55 3.36
C GLY A 408 29.78 0.25 4.15
N GLN A 409 30.41 0.16 5.32
CA GLN A 409 30.47 -1.04 6.15
C GLN A 409 30.02 -0.76 7.59
N HIS A 410 29.49 -1.77 8.25
CA HIS A 410 29.17 -1.67 9.68
C HIS A 410 30.43 -1.66 10.53
N VAL A 411 30.35 -1.06 11.74
CA VAL A 411 31.46 -0.98 12.68
C VAL A 411 31.96 -2.38 13.04
N PHE A 412 31.04 -3.28 13.36
CA PHE A 412 31.30 -4.66 13.68
C PHE A 412 30.41 -5.59 12.87
N LEU A 413 30.97 -6.74 12.50
CA LEU A 413 30.27 -7.83 11.85
C LEU A 413 30.44 -9.09 12.70
N GLY A 414 29.50 -10.01 12.64
CA GLY A 414 29.55 -11.29 13.32
C GLY A 414 28.57 -12.29 12.71
N ARG A 415 28.76 -13.56 13.02
CA ARG A 415 27.88 -14.64 12.52
C ARG A 415 26.60 -14.77 13.34
N THR A 416 26.61 -14.25 14.55
CA THR A 416 25.48 -14.29 15.48
C THR A 416 25.23 -12.93 16.10
N VAL A 417 23.99 -12.70 16.58
CA VAL A 417 23.63 -11.51 17.35
C VAL A 417 24.52 -11.34 18.58
N ILE A 418 24.81 -12.44 19.28
CA ILE A 418 25.64 -12.46 20.50
C ILE A 418 27.07 -12.02 20.17
N GLU A 419 27.64 -12.48 19.06
CA GLU A 419 28.98 -12.09 18.62
C GLU A 419 29.05 -10.58 18.31
N ILE A 420 28.06 -10.05 17.58
CA ILE A 420 27.97 -8.61 17.28
C ILE A 420 27.84 -7.80 18.57
N CYS A 421 26.97 -8.21 19.49
CA CYS A 421 26.84 -7.58 20.81
C CYS A 421 28.14 -7.63 21.60
N GLY A 422 28.87 -8.77 21.57
CA GLY A 422 30.18 -8.93 22.18
C GLY A 422 31.21 -7.93 21.64
N HIS A 423 31.20 -7.69 20.33
CA HIS A 423 32.07 -6.68 19.73
C HIS A 423 31.68 -5.27 20.16
N HIS A 424 30.38 -4.94 20.20
CA HIS A 424 29.94 -3.63 20.69
C HIS A 424 30.35 -3.40 22.14
N LEU A 425 30.34 -4.44 22.97
CA LEU A 425 30.72 -4.36 24.38
C LEU A 425 32.22 -4.22 24.61
N HIS A 426 33.05 -4.90 23.82
CA HIS A 426 34.45 -5.15 24.20
C HIS A 426 35.50 -4.82 23.14
N THR A 427 35.12 -4.81 21.84
CA THR A 427 36.12 -4.65 20.76
C THR A 427 36.24 -3.18 20.37
N ALA A 428 37.46 -2.68 20.27
CA ALA A 428 37.71 -1.34 19.75
C ALA A 428 37.32 -1.26 18.24
N PRO A 429 36.67 -0.16 17.79
CA PRO A 429 36.36 -0.01 16.37
C PRO A 429 37.65 0.19 15.56
N THR A 430 37.75 -0.47 14.41
CA THR A 430 38.79 -0.17 13.42
C THR A 430 38.57 1.26 12.92
N PRO A 431 39.61 2.12 12.82
CA PRO A 431 39.48 3.46 12.29
C PRO A 431 38.79 3.47 10.90
N PRO A 432 37.87 4.40 10.64
CA PRO A 432 37.19 4.49 9.34
C PRO A 432 38.13 4.59 8.13
N SER A 433 39.24 5.32 8.24
CA SER A 433 40.25 5.45 7.17
C SER A 433 40.94 4.13 6.86
N GLU A 434 41.26 3.34 7.89
CA GLU A 434 41.84 1.99 7.75
C GLU A 434 40.83 1.03 7.11
N ARG A 435 39.56 1.07 7.54
CA ARG A 435 38.48 0.26 6.98
C ARG A 435 38.21 0.59 5.51
N LEU A 436 38.27 1.87 5.15
CA LEU A 436 38.04 2.36 3.80
C LEU A 436 39.26 2.15 2.88
N GLY A 437 40.46 1.97 3.45
CA GLY A 437 41.72 1.85 2.70
C GLY A 437 42.19 3.17 2.06
N ARG A 438 41.64 4.30 2.50
CA ARG A 438 42.05 5.66 2.05
C ARG A 438 41.90 6.66 3.19
N PRO A 439 42.72 7.75 3.17
CA PRO A 439 42.66 8.75 4.22
C PRO A 439 41.30 9.46 4.28
N LEU A 440 40.89 9.77 5.50
CA LEU A 440 39.73 10.62 5.82
C LEU A 440 40.22 11.85 6.58
N PRO A 441 39.46 12.96 6.60
CA PRO A 441 39.80 14.10 7.44
C PRO A 441 39.95 13.69 8.91
N ALA A 442 41.13 13.88 9.48
CA ALA A 442 41.50 13.37 10.80
C ALA A 442 40.53 13.83 11.92
N ALA A 443 40.03 15.07 11.83
CA ALA A 443 39.08 15.60 12.79
C ALA A 443 37.72 14.87 12.72
N LEU A 444 37.26 14.48 11.52
CA LEU A 444 36.03 13.71 11.33
C LEU A 444 36.18 12.28 11.84
N GLU A 445 37.29 11.64 11.52
CA GLU A 445 37.59 10.28 12.03
C GLU A 445 37.64 10.27 13.57
N ALA A 446 38.34 11.23 14.18
CA ALA A 446 38.39 11.37 15.63
C ALA A 446 36.99 11.60 16.24
N TRP A 447 36.13 12.37 15.57
CA TRP A 447 34.75 12.60 16.00
C TRP A 447 33.93 11.29 15.99
N VAL A 448 34.04 10.50 14.91
CA VAL A 448 33.35 9.19 14.79
C VAL A 448 33.79 8.26 15.91
N LEU A 449 35.10 8.13 16.15
CA LEU A 449 35.65 7.29 17.21
C LEU A 449 35.25 7.77 18.61
N ALA A 450 35.18 9.08 18.85
CA ALA A 450 34.71 9.63 20.10
C ALA A 450 33.23 9.29 20.38
N CYS A 451 32.38 9.26 19.35
CA CYS A 451 31.00 8.80 19.49
C CYS A 451 30.92 7.29 19.79
N LEU A 452 31.85 6.48 19.26
CA LEU A 452 31.92 5.03 19.43
C LEU A 452 32.65 4.57 20.71
N GLU A 453 33.02 5.49 21.60
CA GLU A 453 33.61 5.15 22.91
C GLU A 453 32.67 4.23 23.70
N LYS A 454 33.25 3.21 24.34
CA LYS A 454 32.48 2.20 25.08
C LYS A 454 31.88 2.78 26.36
N ASP A 455 32.64 3.63 27.04
CA ASP A 455 32.17 4.35 28.21
C ASP A 455 31.36 5.59 27.75
N PRO A 456 30.06 5.67 28.12
CA PRO A 456 29.24 6.84 27.79
C PRO A 456 29.81 8.17 28.30
N ALA A 457 30.61 8.15 29.39
CA ALA A 457 31.21 9.36 29.94
C ALA A 457 32.32 9.95 29.05
N ARG A 458 32.89 9.17 28.15
CA ARG A 458 33.94 9.58 27.21
C ARG A 458 33.38 10.09 25.87
N ARG A 459 32.09 9.88 25.63
CA ARG A 459 31.39 10.42 24.44
C ARG A 459 31.09 11.92 24.62
N PRO A 460 30.67 12.62 23.54
CA PRO A 460 30.03 13.94 23.70
C PRO A 460 28.88 13.85 24.73
N ALA A 461 28.76 14.84 25.61
CA ALA A 461 27.79 14.79 26.70
C ALA A 461 26.34 14.99 26.22
N SER A 462 26.15 15.56 25.02
CA SER A 462 24.83 15.83 24.43
C SER A 462 24.90 15.87 22.89
N ALA A 463 23.71 15.79 22.25
CA ALA A 463 23.58 15.97 20.80
C ALA A 463 24.05 17.35 20.34
N ALA A 464 23.81 18.40 21.14
CA ALA A 464 24.31 19.75 20.86
C ALA A 464 25.85 19.80 20.86
N GLU A 465 26.51 19.17 21.84
CA GLU A 465 27.96 19.11 21.90
C GLU A 465 28.52 18.27 20.73
N ALA A 466 27.90 17.14 20.41
CA ALA A 466 28.28 16.32 19.26
C ALA A 466 28.20 17.13 17.95
N ALA A 467 27.13 17.89 17.74
CA ALA A 467 26.96 18.77 16.60
C ALA A 467 28.04 19.89 16.55
N ALA A 468 28.30 20.54 17.68
CA ALA A 468 29.32 21.55 17.76
C ALA A 468 30.74 21.00 17.50
N ARG A 469 31.06 19.80 17.95
CA ARG A 469 32.31 19.11 17.64
C ARG A 469 32.40 18.74 16.15
N LEU A 470 31.30 18.28 15.55
CA LEU A 470 31.20 17.94 14.12
C LEU A 470 31.41 19.19 13.23
N GLU A 471 30.85 20.33 13.61
CA GLU A 471 31.07 21.61 12.91
C GLU A 471 32.53 22.04 12.89
N ARG A 472 33.26 21.81 13.99
CA ARG A 472 34.69 22.11 14.08
C ARG A 472 35.59 21.26 13.17
N CYS A 473 35.05 20.20 12.55
CA CYS A 473 35.77 19.46 11.50
C CYS A 473 35.98 20.26 10.22
N GLY A 474 35.29 21.42 10.04
CA GLY A 474 35.50 22.34 8.92
C GLY A 474 34.91 21.89 7.58
N LEU A 475 34.11 20.82 7.55
CA LEU A 475 33.59 20.18 6.32
C LEU A 475 32.17 20.64 5.96
N SER A 476 31.55 21.54 6.75
CA SER A 476 30.14 21.92 6.61
C SER A 476 29.80 22.61 5.28
N GLY A 477 30.79 23.11 4.54
CA GLY A 477 30.63 23.75 3.23
C GLY A 477 31.02 22.87 2.04
N GLU A 478 31.57 21.67 2.28
CA GLU A 478 32.04 20.76 1.22
C GLU A 478 30.95 20.01 0.47
N TRP A 479 29.71 20.08 0.96
CA TRP A 479 28.52 19.58 0.26
C TRP A 479 27.52 20.71 0.08
N THR A 480 27.46 21.20 -1.14
CA THR A 480 26.67 22.39 -1.48
C THR A 480 25.23 22.00 -1.86
N PRO A 481 24.27 22.93 -1.74
CA PRO A 481 22.92 22.72 -2.25
C PRO A 481 22.85 22.42 -3.76
N ALA A 482 23.84 22.87 -4.54
CA ALA A 482 23.94 22.56 -5.97
C ALA A 482 24.31 21.09 -6.18
N GLU A 483 25.36 20.60 -5.53
CA GLU A 483 25.79 19.19 -5.60
C GLU A 483 24.69 18.25 -5.12
N ALA A 484 23.98 18.61 -4.03
CA ALA A 484 22.84 17.84 -3.56
C ALA A 484 21.75 17.76 -4.64
N ARG A 485 21.39 18.87 -5.26
CA ARG A 485 20.38 18.92 -6.33
C ARG A 485 20.79 18.10 -7.53
N ASP A 486 22.03 18.23 -7.98
CA ASP A 486 22.54 17.51 -9.14
C ASP A 486 22.52 16.00 -8.89
N TRP A 487 22.93 15.55 -7.71
CA TRP A 487 22.84 14.16 -7.31
C TRP A 487 21.38 13.63 -7.30
N TRP A 488 20.43 14.43 -6.80
CA TRP A 488 19.02 14.06 -6.79
C TRP A 488 18.44 13.96 -8.20
N VAL A 489 18.82 14.85 -9.10
CA VAL A 489 18.40 14.82 -10.50
C VAL A 489 18.98 13.60 -11.21
N GLU A 490 20.25 13.29 -10.98
CA GLU A 490 20.97 12.21 -11.66
C GLU A 490 20.56 10.83 -11.14
N LYS A 491 20.47 10.66 -9.82
CA LYS A 491 20.31 9.36 -9.16
C LYS A 491 19.15 9.32 -8.17
N GLY A 492 19.04 10.29 -7.29
CA GLY A 492 18.21 10.23 -6.09
C GLY A 492 16.73 9.99 -6.39
N ARG A 493 16.17 10.69 -7.38
CA ARG A 493 14.75 10.57 -7.76
C ARG A 493 14.39 9.19 -8.27
N SER A 494 15.30 8.55 -9.01
CA SER A 494 15.09 7.19 -9.51
C SER A 494 15.18 6.14 -8.41
N LEU A 495 16.03 6.37 -7.40
CA LEU A 495 16.19 5.51 -6.23
C LEU A 495 15.05 5.66 -5.24
N ALA A 496 14.51 6.86 -5.08
CA ALA A 496 13.39 7.17 -4.19
C ALA A 496 12.01 6.75 -4.75
N ALA A 497 11.92 6.47 -6.06
CA ALA A 497 10.67 6.03 -6.67
C ALA A 497 10.24 4.65 -6.13
N PRO A 498 8.96 4.48 -5.73
CA PRO A 498 8.46 3.19 -5.26
C PRO A 498 8.63 2.12 -6.35
N ARG A 499 9.38 1.06 -6.07
CA ARG A 499 9.48 -0.09 -6.97
C ARG A 499 8.30 -1.03 -6.71
N PRO A 500 7.59 -1.49 -7.75
CA PRO A 500 6.60 -2.55 -7.59
C PRO A 500 7.30 -3.80 -7.04
N GLY A 501 7.04 -4.14 -5.76
CA GLY A 501 7.63 -5.32 -5.10
C GLY A 501 8.59 -5.04 -3.94
N ASP A 502 9.01 -3.79 -3.69
CA ASP A 502 9.93 -3.44 -2.59
C ASP A 502 9.20 -3.30 -1.23
N ALA A 503 8.41 -4.29 -0.84
CA ALA A 503 8.12 -4.53 0.56
C ALA A 503 9.36 -5.20 1.17
N LYS A 504 10.44 -4.43 1.44
CA LYS A 504 11.59 -4.97 2.16
C LYS A 504 11.24 -5.12 3.63
N PRO A 505 11.48 -6.30 4.23
CA PRO A 505 11.59 -6.41 5.66
C PRO A 505 12.80 -5.56 6.09
N SER A 506 12.59 -4.61 6.99
CA SER A 506 13.66 -3.84 7.64
C SER A 506 14.47 -4.67 8.66
N ASP A 507 14.37 -5.99 8.58
CA ASP A 507 15.15 -6.92 9.37
C ASP A 507 15.93 -7.82 8.42
N LEU A 508 17.25 -7.59 8.33
CA LEU A 508 18.21 -8.61 7.94
C LEU A 508 18.14 -9.72 8.99
N THR A 509 17.16 -10.59 8.86
CA THR A 509 17.26 -11.93 9.44
C THR A 509 18.41 -12.58 8.70
N LEU A 510 19.53 -12.81 9.40
CA LEU A 510 20.63 -13.62 8.94
C LEU A 510 20.01 -14.89 8.32
N SER A 511 20.15 -15.02 7.00
CA SER A 511 19.72 -16.21 6.27
C SER A 511 20.30 -17.43 6.97
N ARG A 512 19.43 -18.38 7.35
CA ARG A 512 19.83 -19.69 7.84
C ARG A 512 20.83 -20.29 6.86
N PRO A 513 21.96 -20.81 7.34
CA PRO A 513 22.84 -21.58 6.46
C PRO A 513 22.06 -22.78 5.94
N VAL A 514 22.06 -22.94 4.61
CA VAL A 514 21.63 -24.18 3.95
C VAL A 514 22.58 -25.28 4.46
N VAL A 515 22.07 -26.14 5.32
CA VAL A 515 22.77 -27.38 5.67
C VAL A 515 22.63 -28.29 4.45
N GLU A 516 23.63 -28.31 3.58
CA GLU A 516 23.85 -29.40 2.64
C GLU A 516 23.96 -30.71 3.44
N ARG A 517 22.95 -31.56 3.33
CA ARG A 517 23.07 -32.95 3.71
C ARG A 517 23.93 -33.61 2.65
N ALA A 518 25.21 -33.82 3.00
CA ALA A 518 26.03 -34.81 2.34
C ALA A 518 25.42 -36.20 2.61
N GLY A 519 25.18 -36.97 1.53
CA GLY A 519 24.69 -38.33 1.53
C GLY A 519 25.68 -39.37 2.07
#